data_c53dd0b57879edf5122abb31e4399efb
#
_entry.id   c53dd0b57879edf5122abb31e4399efb
#
_cell.length_a   1.000
_cell.length_b   1.000
_cell.length_c   1.000
_cell.angle_alpha   90.00
_cell.angle_beta   90.00
_cell.angle_gamma   90.00
#
_symmetry.space_group_name_H-M   'P 1'
#
loop_
_entity.id
_entity.type
_entity.pdbx_description
1 polymer ?
#
loop_
_entity_poly.entity_id
_entity_poly.type
_entity_poly.pdbx_seq_one_letter_code
_entity_poly.pdbx_strand_id
1 'polypeptide(L)'
;MNKHIEITRHLTVDGTSTYYVVEKSKNSSSIIWNGTCKQAAYQVAYRNSRKLSLPLYDTVYRPEIDKNGVKHIIPVGNELLEATN
;
A
#
# COMPACT_ATOMS: atom_id res chain seq x y z
N MET A 1 1.56 -9.36 19.69
CA MET A 1 0.68 -8.34 19.13
C MET A 1 0.92 -8.20 17.64
N ASN A 2 -0.13 -8.30 16.86
CA ASN A 2 0.02 -8.36 15.41
C ASN A 2 -0.05 -6.97 14.80
N LYS A 3 1.12 -6.41 14.57
CA LYS A 3 1.27 -5.14 13.88
C LYS A 3 2.00 -5.34 12.57
N HIS A 4 1.72 -4.48 11.62
CA HIS A 4 2.46 -4.48 10.36
C HIS A 4 2.47 -3.07 9.76
N ILE A 5 3.38 -2.88 8.82
CA ILE A 5 3.42 -1.67 8.02
C ILE A 5 2.74 -1.98 6.69
N GLU A 6 1.92 -1.08 6.22
CA GLU A 6 1.18 -1.29 4.98
C GLU A 6 1.31 -0.08 4.09
N ILE A 7 1.55 -0.32 2.79
CA ILE A 7 1.52 0.74 1.79
C ILE A 7 0.22 0.62 1.02
N THR A 8 -0.52 1.72 0.92
CA THR A 8 -1.73 1.76 0.11
C THR A 8 -1.68 2.94 -0.85
N ARG A 9 -2.49 2.89 -1.88
CA ARG A 9 -2.61 3.97 -2.83
C ARG A 9 -4.07 4.32 -3.02
N HIS A 10 -4.33 5.62 -3.04
CA HIS A 10 -5.66 6.15 -3.29
C HIS A 10 -5.64 6.97 -4.57
N LEU A 11 -6.55 6.66 -5.47
CA LEU A 11 -6.69 7.38 -6.72
C LEU A 11 -7.84 8.38 -6.59
N THR A 12 -7.54 9.65 -6.82
CA THR A 12 -8.57 10.69 -6.76
C THR A 12 -9.30 10.80 -8.09
N VAL A 13 -10.38 11.54 -8.09
CA VAL A 13 -11.23 11.72 -9.27
C VAL A 13 -10.46 12.36 -10.42
N ASP A 14 -9.52 13.23 -10.13
CA ASP A 14 -8.72 13.92 -11.14
C ASP A 14 -7.54 13.09 -11.64
N GLY A 15 -7.42 11.84 -11.18
CA GLY A 15 -6.35 10.96 -11.62
C GLY A 15 -5.08 11.03 -10.79
N THR A 16 -5.07 11.80 -9.71
CA THR A 16 -3.90 11.91 -8.85
C THR A 16 -3.83 10.72 -7.89
N SER A 17 -2.66 10.13 -7.75
CA SER A 17 -2.44 9.04 -6.80
C SER A 17 -1.81 9.59 -5.53
N THR A 18 -2.38 9.24 -4.39
CA THR A 18 -1.82 9.56 -3.09
C THR A 18 -1.46 8.25 -2.40
N TYR A 19 -0.25 8.18 -1.88
CA TYR A 19 0.25 6.99 -1.21
C TYR A 19 0.23 7.21 0.29
N TYR A 20 -0.08 6.16 1.02
CA TYR A 20 -0.12 6.18 2.47
C TYR A 20 0.76 5.07 3.00
N VAL A 21 1.57 5.38 3.99
CA VAL A 21 2.31 4.39 4.76
C VAL A 21 1.68 4.37 6.14
N VAL A 22 1.18 3.22 6.54
CA VAL A 22 0.35 3.08 7.73
C VAL A 22 0.91 1.99 8.61
N GLU A 23 0.91 2.23 9.92
CA GLU A 23 1.16 1.16 10.90
C GLU A 23 -0.20 0.65 11.34
N LYS A 24 -0.46 -0.63 11.12
CA LYS A 24 -1.74 -1.23 11.46
C LYS A 24 -1.58 -2.28 12.54
N SER A 25 -2.56 -2.32 13.42
CA SER A 25 -2.71 -3.39 14.40
C SER A 25 -4.15 -3.88 14.31
N LYS A 26 -4.49 -4.86 15.16
CA LYS A 26 -5.81 -5.45 15.13
C LYS A 26 -6.93 -4.42 15.27
N ASN A 27 -6.74 -3.44 16.15
CA ASN A 27 -7.80 -2.49 16.49
C ASN A 27 -7.50 -1.04 16.16
N SER A 28 -6.37 -0.77 15.53
CA SER A 28 -6.00 0.61 15.26
C SER A 28 -5.12 0.73 14.04
N SER A 29 -5.06 1.94 13.49
CA SER A 29 -4.14 2.25 12.42
C SER A 29 -3.67 3.69 12.58
N SER A 30 -2.41 3.93 12.23
CA SER A 30 -1.81 5.25 12.31
C SER A 30 -1.08 5.54 11.00
N ILE A 31 -1.34 6.70 10.43
CA ILE A 31 -0.65 7.11 9.23
C ILE A 31 0.74 7.60 9.62
N ILE A 32 1.77 6.92 9.09
CA ILE A 32 3.15 7.32 9.30
C ILE A 32 3.55 8.40 8.31
N TRP A 33 3.04 8.29 7.08
CA TRP A 33 3.43 9.19 6.00
C TRP A 33 2.38 9.14 4.89
N ASN A 34 2.18 10.26 4.23
CA ASN A 34 1.36 10.28 3.02
C ASN A 34 1.91 11.31 2.06
N GLY A 35 1.62 11.13 0.79
CA GLY A 35 2.07 12.03 -0.25
C GLY A 35 1.88 11.42 -1.62
N THR A 36 2.35 12.15 -2.63
CA THR A 36 2.16 11.74 -4.01
C THR A 36 3.38 11.06 -4.61
N CYS A 37 4.50 11.02 -3.90
CA CYS A 37 5.73 10.43 -4.41
C CYS A 37 5.80 8.95 -4.05
N LYS A 38 5.66 8.10 -5.05
CA LYS A 38 5.69 6.65 -4.86
C LYS A 38 7.02 6.18 -4.26
N GLN A 39 8.14 6.69 -4.76
CA GLN A 39 9.46 6.30 -4.25
C GLN A 39 9.60 6.64 -2.78
N ALA A 40 9.17 7.84 -2.39
CA ALA A 40 9.26 8.26 -1.01
C ALA A 40 8.41 7.36 -0.11
N ALA A 41 7.23 6.98 -0.58
CA ALA A 41 6.35 6.08 0.18
C ALA A 41 7.05 4.76 0.47
N TYR A 42 7.65 4.15 -0.54
CA TYR A 42 8.33 2.88 -0.35
C TYR A 42 9.55 3.01 0.55
N GLN A 43 10.31 4.09 0.41
CA GLN A 43 11.46 4.33 1.29
C GLN A 43 11.03 4.45 2.76
N VAL A 44 9.98 5.20 3.00
CA VAL A 44 9.47 5.37 4.37
C VAL A 44 8.97 4.03 4.91
N ALA A 45 8.25 3.28 4.08
CA ALA A 45 7.72 1.98 4.50
C ALA A 45 8.82 1.00 4.85
N TYR A 46 9.84 0.87 4.00
CA TYR A 46 10.95 -0.03 4.27
C TYR A 46 11.73 0.39 5.51
N ARG A 47 11.95 1.69 5.67
CA ARG A 47 12.68 2.20 6.82
C ARG A 47 11.94 1.88 8.12
N ASN A 48 10.64 2.12 8.14
CA ASN A 48 9.86 1.86 9.35
C ASN A 48 9.70 0.38 9.61
N SER A 49 9.53 -0.42 8.57
CA SER A 49 9.46 -1.86 8.72
C SER A 49 10.71 -2.39 9.42
N ARG A 50 11.88 -1.95 8.97
CA ARG A 50 13.14 -2.39 9.58
C ARG A 50 13.33 -1.82 10.97
N LYS A 51 13.04 -0.54 11.15
CA LYS A 51 13.23 0.13 12.43
C LYS A 51 12.38 -0.50 13.52
N LEU A 52 11.15 -0.86 13.18
CA LEU A 52 10.20 -1.41 14.15
C LEU A 52 10.16 -2.93 14.14
N SER A 53 10.91 -3.55 13.25
CA SER A 53 10.91 -5.02 13.06
C SER A 53 9.51 -5.55 12.80
N LEU A 54 8.77 -4.87 11.94
CA LEU A 54 7.41 -5.25 11.58
C LEU A 54 7.37 -5.71 10.12
N PRO A 55 6.49 -6.67 9.80
CA PRO A 55 6.33 -7.07 8.40
C PRO A 55 5.75 -5.93 7.56
N LEU A 56 6.10 -5.92 6.29
CA LEU A 56 5.63 -4.92 5.34
C LEU A 56 4.68 -5.57 4.34
N TYR A 57 3.48 -5.03 4.26
CA TYR A 57 2.47 -5.50 3.31
C TYR A 57 2.27 -4.43 2.25
N ASP A 58 2.52 -4.80 1.00
CA ASP A 58 2.34 -3.90 -0.12
C ASP A 58 0.98 -4.19 -0.74
N THR A 59 0.04 -3.27 -0.57
CA THR A 59 -1.30 -3.41 -1.13
C THR A 59 -1.49 -2.57 -2.39
N VAL A 60 -0.43 -1.93 -2.87
CA VAL A 60 -0.51 -1.13 -4.10
C VAL A 60 -0.51 -2.03 -5.32
N TYR A 61 0.34 -3.04 -5.31
CA TYR A 61 0.48 -3.96 -6.43
C TYR A 61 0.44 -5.40 -5.93
N ARG A 62 -0.09 -6.27 -6.75
CA ARG A 62 0.00 -7.70 -6.49
C ARG A 62 0.19 -8.43 -7.82
N PRO A 63 0.92 -9.55 -7.82
CA PRO A 63 1.04 -10.38 -9.02
C PRO A 63 -0.21 -11.21 -9.22
N GLU A 64 -0.61 -11.35 -10.47
CA GLU A 64 -1.71 -12.23 -10.85
C GLU A 64 -1.28 -13.03 -12.08
N ILE A 65 -1.62 -14.32 -12.07
CA ILE A 65 -1.35 -15.17 -13.19
C ILE A 65 -2.65 -15.36 -13.96
N ASP A 66 -2.66 -14.99 -15.24
CA ASP A 66 -3.85 -15.16 -16.05
C ASP A 66 -3.99 -16.61 -16.52
N LYS A 67 -5.07 -16.89 -17.27
CA LYS A 67 -5.35 -18.24 -17.72
C LYS A 67 -4.30 -18.79 -18.68
N ASN A 68 -3.50 -17.90 -19.27
CA ASN A 68 -2.43 -18.31 -20.19
C ASN A 68 -1.08 -18.47 -19.48
N GLY A 69 -1.05 -18.26 -18.14
CA GLY A 69 0.18 -18.36 -17.38
C GLY A 69 1.03 -17.10 -17.39
N VAL A 70 0.51 -16.02 -17.92
CA VAL A 70 1.24 -14.75 -17.99
C VAL A 70 1.05 -13.97 -16.69
N LYS A 71 2.16 -13.48 -16.13
CA LYS A 71 2.15 -12.75 -14.88
C LYS A 71 1.86 -11.27 -15.14
N HIS A 72 0.91 -10.74 -14.40
CA HIS A 72 0.58 -9.32 -14.42
C HIS A 72 0.73 -8.73 -13.04
N ILE A 73 1.12 -7.47 -12.97
CA ILE A 73 1.20 -6.74 -11.71
C ILE A 73 0.01 -5.80 -11.65
N ILE A 74 -0.91 -6.09 -10.75
CA ILE A 74 -2.19 -5.39 -10.66
C ILE A 74 -2.16 -4.35 -9.54
N PRO A 75 -2.50 -3.08 -9.81
CA PRO A 75 -2.62 -2.08 -8.74
C PRO A 75 -3.93 -2.28 -7.98
N VAL A 76 -3.83 -2.84 -6.78
CA VAL A 76 -5.02 -3.22 -6.02
C VAL A 76 -5.63 -2.09 -5.19
N GLY A 77 -4.79 -1.15 -4.72
CA GLY A 77 -5.31 -0.07 -3.90
C GLY A 77 -6.33 0.79 -4.63
N ASN A 78 -6.11 1.01 -5.91
CA ASN A 78 -7.00 1.81 -6.72
C ASN A 78 -8.38 1.21 -6.83
N GLU A 79 -8.44 -0.08 -7.02
CA GLU A 79 -9.70 -0.77 -7.21
C GLU A 79 -10.60 -0.63 -6.00
N LEU A 80 -10.01 -0.76 -4.82
CA LEU A 80 -10.78 -0.64 -3.60
C LEU A 80 -11.40 0.74 -3.45
N LEU A 81 -10.65 1.77 -3.76
CA LEU A 81 -11.16 3.12 -3.66
C LEU A 81 -12.24 3.40 -4.65
N GLU A 82 -12.05 2.99 -5.88
CA GLU A 82 -13.06 3.19 -6.90
C GLU A 82 -14.35 2.47 -6.53
N ALA A 83 -14.23 1.29 -5.95
CA ALA A 83 -15.40 0.53 -5.52
C ALA A 83 -16.12 1.20 -4.37
N THR A 84 -15.42 1.93 -3.52
CA THR A 84 -16.02 2.61 -2.38
C THR A 84 -16.52 4.00 -2.71
N ASN A 85 -16.10 4.53 -3.80
CA ASN A 85 -16.49 5.87 -4.22
C ASN A 85 -17.68 5.82 -5.15
#